data_2adfafef2348ecfe9ef33caab3491e65
#
_entry.id   2adfafef2348ecfe9ef33caab3491e65
#
_cell.length_a   1.000
_cell.length_b   1.000
_cell.length_c   1.000
_cell.angle_alpha   90.00
_cell.angle_beta   90.00
_cell.angle_gamma   90.00
#
_symmetry.space_group_name_H-M   'P 1'
#
loop_
_entity.id
_entity.type
_entity.pdbx_description
1 polymer ?
#
loop_
_entity_poly.entity_id
_entity_poly.type
_entity_poly.pdbx_seq_one_letter_code
_entity_poly.pdbx_strand_id
1 'polypeptide(L)' 'MKDLLDNDICIGDKVVFPAALIDRKELDYGIVERMTKDGKACWCKSFRYTFPAVLRRTYQVVKYEKS' A
#
# COMPACT_ATOMS: atom_id res chain seq x y z
N MET A 1 1.07 6.96 10.44
CA MET A 1 1.45 7.11 9.02
C MET A 1 0.25 7.56 8.21
N LYS A 2 0.42 8.51 7.34
CA LYS A 2 -0.67 9.05 6.52
C LYS A 2 -0.53 8.59 5.07
N ASP A 3 -1.66 8.33 4.41
CA ASP A 3 -1.68 8.01 2.99
C ASP A 3 -1.68 9.30 2.13
N LEU A 4 -1.86 9.15 0.82
CA LEU A 4 -1.91 10.29 -0.10
C LEU A 4 -3.01 11.30 0.26
N LEU A 5 -4.12 10.84 0.81
CA LEU A 5 -5.28 11.66 1.16
C LEU A 5 -5.30 12.04 2.65
N ASP A 6 -4.18 11.88 3.34
CA ASP A 6 -4.01 12.24 4.76
C ASP A 6 -4.87 11.39 5.71
N ASN A 7 -5.23 10.16 5.30
CA ASN A 7 -5.88 9.21 6.18
C ASN A 7 -4.84 8.44 6.98
N ASP A 8 -5.11 8.16 8.24
CA ASP A 8 -4.20 7.33 9.03
C ASP A 8 -4.18 5.89 8.51
N ILE A 9 -2.99 5.33 8.35
CA ILE A 9 -2.80 3.96 7.90
C ILE A 9 -2.19 3.14 9.03
N CYS A 10 -2.76 1.98 9.27
CA CYS A 10 -2.25 1.00 10.22
C CYS A 10 -1.98 -0.32 9.51
N ILE A 11 -1.15 -1.17 10.11
CA ILE A 11 -0.92 -2.52 9.59
C ILE A 11 -2.26 -3.25 9.55
N GLY A 12 -2.54 -3.89 8.41
CA GLY A 12 -3.80 -4.58 8.17
C GLY A 12 -4.84 -3.76 7.43
N ASP A 13 -4.60 -2.45 7.25
CA ASP A 13 -5.52 -1.60 6.49
C ASP A 13 -5.49 -1.95 5.01
N LYS A 14 -6.64 -1.84 4.37
CA LYS A 14 -6.78 -2.08 2.94
C LYS A 14 -6.44 -0.82 2.16
N VAL A 15 -5.56 -0.96 1.18
CA VAL A 15 -5.04 0.18 0.41
C VAL A 15 -5.01 -0.14 -1.08
N VAL A 16 -5.07 0.92 -1.88
CA VAL A 16 -4.79 0.89 -3.31
C VAL A 16 -3.38 1.46 -3.51
N PHE A 17 -2.60 0.83 -4.36
CA PHE A 17 -1.20 1.21 -4.59
C PHE A 17 -0.78 0.85 -6.01
N PRO A 18 0.30 1.46 -6.54
CA PRO A 18 0.83 1.07 -7.85
C PRO A 18 1.28 -0.39 -7.84
N ALA A 19 0.86 -1.14 -8.86
CA ALA A 19 1.19 -2.56 -8.96
C ALA A 19 2.69 -2.78 -9.12
N ALA A 20 3.14 -4.00 -8.74
CA ALA A 20 4.55 -4.37 -8.85
C ALA A 20 4.96 -4.78 -10.27
N LEU A 21 4.08 -4.63 -11.25
CA LEU A 21 4.33 -5.05 -12.62
C LEU A 21 5.15 -3.99 -13.37
N ILE A 22 6.28 -4.41 -13.94
CA ILE A 22 7.23 -3.51 -14.60
C ILE A 22 6.62 -2.92 -15.88
N ASP A 23 5.86 -3.71 -16.62
CA ASP A 23 5.37 -3.34 -17.95
C ASP A 23 3.99 -2.70 -17.95
N ARG A 24 3.37 -2.58 -16.79
CA ARG A 24 2.00 -2.08 -16.71
C ARG A 24 1.89 -0.99 -15.65
N LYS A 25 1.36 0.14 -16.07
CA LYS A 25 1.04 1.22 -15.16
C LYS A 25 -0.40 1.04 -14.68
N GLU A 26 -0.61 0.05 -13.83
CA GLU A 26 -1.92 -0.21 -13.29
C GLU A 26 -1.92 -0.12 -11.76
N LEU A 27 -3.09 0.09 -11.21
CA LEU A 27 -3.28 0.09 -9.77
C LEU A 27 -3.59 -1.32 -9.30
N ASP A 28 -3.15 -1.61 -8.09
CA ASP A 28 -3.43 -2.86 -7.41
C ASP A 28 -4.06 -2.53 -6.05
N TYR A 29 -4.55 -3.54 -5.35
CA TYR A 29 -5.10 -3.36 -4.03
C TYR A 29 -4.71 -4.52 -3.13
N GLY A 30 -4.62 -4.24 -1.86
CA GLY A 30 -4.20 -5.24 -0.89
C GLY A 30 -4.18 -4.66 0.52
N ILE A 31 -3.32 -5.22 1.36
CA ILE A 31 -3.21 -4.77 2.76
C ILE A 31 -1.80 -4.29 3.05
N VAL A 32 -1.71 -3.41 4.05
CA VAL A 32 -0.43 -2.98 4.61
C VAL A 32 0.07 -4.09 5.52
N GLU A 33 1.19 -4.70 5.15
CA GLU A 33 1.78 -5.81 5.90
C GLU A 33 2.78 -5.32 6.94
N ARG A 34 3.56 -4.30 6.61
CA ARG A 34 4.55 -3.70 7.50
C ARG A 34 4.73 -2.23 7.15
N MET A 35 5.34 -1.50 8.05
CA MET A 35 5.73 -0.11 7.83
C MET A 35 7.21 0.07 8.11
N THR A 36 7.84 1.03 7.45
CA THR A 36 9.22 1.40 7.76
C THR A 36 9.27 2.15 9.08
N LYS A 37 10.46 2.14 9.71
CA LYS A 37 10.64 2.78 11.02
C LYS A 37 10.37 4.28 10.97
N ASP A 38 10.69 4.92 9.85
CA ASP A 38 10.50 6.37 9.71
C ASP A 38 9.06 6.75 9.37
N GLY A 39 8.19 5.77 9.13
CA GLY A 39 6.79 6.01 8.79
C GLY A 39 6.58 6.62 7.41
N LYS A 40 7.58 6.58 6.53
CA LYS A 40 7.49 7.19 5.20
C LYS A 40 7.15 6.22 4.09
N ALA A 41 7.13 4.92 4.39
CA ALA A 41 6.83 3.88 3.43
C ALA A 41 6.19 2.68 4.12
N CYS A 42 5.54 1.85 3.34
CA CYS A 42 4.91 0.63 3.84
C CYS A 42 5.06 -0.50 2.83
N TRP A 43 4.93 -1.71 3.33
CA TRP A 43 4.95 -2.91 2.52
C TRP A 43 3.51 -3.32 2.26
N CYS A 44 3.13 -3.38 0.99
CA CYS A 44 1.75 -3.68 0.58
C CYS A 44 1.69 -5.05 -0.07
N LYS A 45 0.83 -5.92 0.46
CA LYS A 45 0.61 -7.27 -0.06
C LYS A 45 -0.64 -7.27 -0.94
N SER A 46 -0.47 -7.64 -2.21
CA SER A 46 -1.57 -7.66 -3.18
C SER A 46 -2.58 -8.77 -2.86
N PHE A 47 -3.86 -8.46 -3.06
CA PHE A 47 -4.93 -9.47 -3.05
C PHE A 47 -5.09 -10.16 -4.40
N ARG A 48 -4.59 -9.55 -5.47
CA ARG A 48 -4.78 -10.06 -6.84
C ARG A 48 -3.68 -11.00 -7.29
N TYR A 49 -2.47 -10.77 -6.79
CA TYR A 49 -1.28 -11.48 -7.25
C TYR A 49 -0.58 -12.16 -6.09
N THR A 50 0.19 -13.20 -6.40
CA THR A 50 0.95 -13.95 -5.39
C THR A 50 2.35 -13.38 -5.17
N PHE A 51 2.60 -12.16 -5.61
CA PHE A 51 3.88 -11.50 -5.42
C PHE A 51 4.16 -11.25 -3.94
N PRO A 52 5.45 -11.21 -3.56
CA PRO A 52 5.81 -10.70 -2.24
C PRO A 52 5.32 -9.28 -2.05
N ALA A 53 5.20 -8.86 -0.79
CA ALA A 53 4.81 -7.49 -0.48
C ALA A 53 5.78 -6.52 -1.14
N VAL A 54 5.26 -5.41 -1.66
CA VAL A 54 6.06 -4.39 -2.34
C VAL A 54 6.14 -3.14 -1.49
N LEU A 55 7.29 -2.47 -1.54
CA LEU A 55 7.51 -1.23 -0.81
C LEU A 55 6.93 -0.07 -1.59
N ARG A 56 6.06 0.70 -0.95
CA ARG A 56 5.46 1.90 -1.54
C ARG A 56 5.53 3.03 -0.53
N ARG A 57 5.82 4.22 -1.01
CA ARG A 57 5.85 5.41 -0.16
C ARG A 57 4.43 5.82 0.21
N THR A 58 4.28 6.52 1.34
CA THR A 58 2.95 6.92 1.85
C THR A 58 2.15 7.69 0.83
N TYR A 59 2.80 8.53 0.02
CA TYR A 59 2.10 9.32 -1.00
C TYR A 59 1.72 8.52 -2.24
N GLN A 60 2.04 7.21 -2.26
CA GLN A 60 1.67 6.31 -3.36
C GLN A 60 0.52 5.38 -2.99
N VAL A 61 0.02 5.44 -1.77
CA VAL A 61 -1.03 4.55 -1.31
C VAL A 61 -2.26 5.35 -0.87
N VAL A 62 -3.43 4.74 -1.03
CA VAL A 62 -4.70 5.34 -0.59
C VAL A 62 -5.49 4.26 0.14
N LYS A 63 -5.88 4.56 1.38
CA LYS A 63 -6.75 3.69 2.16
C LYS A 63 -8.16 3.77 1.56
N TYR A 64 -8.74 2.63 1.23
CA TYR A 64 -10.03 2.61 0.55
C TYR A 64 -11.16 2.02 1.40
N GLU A 65 -10.85 1.47 2.56
CA GLU A 65 -11.86 0.91 3.43
C GLU A 65 -11.73 1.53 4.82
N LYS A 66 -12.83 2.04 5.31
CA LYS A 66 -12.91 2.56 6.68
C LYS A 66 -13.26 1.42 7.61
N SER A 67 -12.39 1.19 8.57
CA SER A 67 -12.65 0.20 9.61
C SER A 67 -13.55 0.78 10.69
#